data_690d65ace716f1b4dffa4adbaf6c9821
#
_entry.id   690d65ace716f1b4dffa4adbaf6c9821
#
_cell.length_a   1.000
_cell.length_b   1.000
_cell.length_c   1.000
_cell.angle_alpha   90.00
_cell.angle_beta   90.00
_cell.angle_gamma   90.00
#
_symmetry.space_group_name_H-M   'P 1'
#
loop_
_entity.id
_entity.type
_entity.pdbx_description
1 polymer ?
#
loop_
_entity_poly.entity_id
_entity_poly.type
_entity_poly.pdbx_seq_one_letter_code
_entity_poly.pdbx_strand_id
1 'polypeptide(L)'
;MYPVKAASELSGLSPETLRAWERRHGAVVPHRDASGRRLYDAAMIERLSRLHRLTDRGHPIRDLAGLDDAALDALLEESRSTGYGALEVLPGRMLDAVAEYRVDLFDRELSLAIATLPIQVLLERVLMPLLREVGLRWADGRLAIAQERLVSSLLRARLLSVLNQHPRERRPRILFATLPGEPHELGLLGAALHAHEAGAPVLYLGSELPAAELVRVAERLQPAAIAVSSIDPGQAPLALSELQVLDATLDPAIPVWVGGANARYLDEALGSTRVQAVTDPQALGRLLQRLGVTGRGEPLAA
;
A
#
# COMPACT_ATOMS: atom_id res chain seq x y z
N MET A 1 -33.25 -12.46 -4.07
CA MET A 1 -32.87 -12.13 -2.67
C MET A 1 -31.71 -13.01 -2.26
N TYR A 2 -30.59 -12.41 -1.82
CA TYR A 2 -29.33 -13.08 -1.57
C TYR A 2 -28.91 -12.91 -0.10
N PRO A 3 -28.47 -13.95 0.60
CA PRO A 3 -27.92 -13.83 1.95
C PRO A 3 -26.56 -13.11 1.94
N VAL A 4 -26.11 -12.65 3.11
CA VAL A 4 -24.86 -11.83 3.28
C VAL A 4 -23.65 -12.47 2.56
N LYS A 5 -23.49 -13.81 2.64
CA LYS A 5 -22.35 -14.50 2.01
C LYS A 5 -22.38 -14.35 0.48
N ALA A 6 -23.53 -14.61 -0.13
CA ALA A 6 -23.68 -14.45 -1.59
C ALA A 6 -23.57 -12.98 -2.03
N ALA A 7 -24.13 -12.03 -1.25
CA ALA A 7 -23.99 -10.61 -1.51
C ALA A 7 -22.53 -10.14 -1.44
N SER A 8 -21.76 -10.67 -0.47
CA SER A 8 -20.33 -10.46 -0.35
C SER A 8 -19.55 -10.95 -1.57
N GLU A 9 -19.79 -12.18 -2.00
CA GLU A 9 -19.14 -12.78 -3.17
C GLU A 9 -19.46 -12.00 -4.46
N LEU A 10 -20.74 -11.62 -4.66
CA LEU A 10 -21.19 -10.91 -5.86
C LEU A 10 -20.77 -9.44 -5.91
N SER A 11 -20.66 -8.76 -4.77
CA SER A 11 -20.24 -7.34 -4.70
C SER A 11 -18.73 -7.14 -4.59
N GLY A 12 -17.96 -8.21 -4.31
CA GLY A 12 -16.53 -8.14 -4.05
C GLY A 12 -16.14 -7.61 -2.66
N LEU A 13 -17.12 -7.28 -1.80
CA LEU A 13 -16.88 -6.75 -0.47
C LEU A 13 -16.79 -7.87 0.58
N SER A 14 -15.93 -7.71 1.60
CA SER A 14 -15.97 -8.63 2.74
C SER A 14 -17.29 -8.50 3.51
N PRO A 15 -17.77 -9.56 4.19
CA PRO A 15 -18.99 -9.49 5.01
C PRO A 15 -18.93 -8.40 6.10
N GLU A 16 -17.73 -8.14 6.64
CA GLU A 16 -17.50 -7.11 7.64
C GLU A 16 -17.62 -5.71 7.04
N THR A 17 -17.00 -5.48 5.88
CA THR A 17 -17.07 -4.20 5.15
C THR A 17 -18.50 -3.90 4.75
N LEU A 18 -19.24 -4.88 4.23
CA LEU A 18 -20.63 -4.74 3.84
C LEU A 18 -21.50 -4.30 5.03
N ARG A 19 -21.36 -4.97 6.19
CA ARG A 19 -22.07 -4.59 7.42
C ARG A 19 -21.64 -3.22 7.97
N ALA A 20 -20.36 -2.86 7.80
CA ALA A 20 -19.87 -1.55 8.22
C ALA A 20 -20.45 -0.42 7.36
N TRP A 21 -20.52 -0.61 6.04
CA TRP A 21 -21.08 0.36 5.11
C TRP A 21 -22.59 0.53 5.29
N GLU A 22 -23.32 -0.56 5.57
CA GLU A 22 -24.73 -0.50 5.96
C GLU A 22 -24.93 0.36 7.20
N ARG A 23 -24.20 0.05 8.30
CA ARG A 23 -24.43 0.72 9.58
C ARG A 23 -23.94 2.16 9.64
N ARG A 24 -22.75 2.43 9.06
CA ARG A 24 -22.06 3.72 9.24
C ARG A 24 -22.41 4.72 8.16
N HIS A 25 -22.76 4.25 6.97
CA HIS A 25 -22.93 5.09 5.80
C HIS A 25 -24.30 4.93 5.13
N GLY A 26 -25.12 3.95 5.56
CA GLY A 26 -26.41 3.72 4.91
C GLY A 26 -26.32 3.36 3.43
N ALA A 27 -25.19 2.77 2.99
CA ALA A 27 -24.89 2.49 1.58
C ALA A 27 -26.02 1.68 0.89
N VAL A 28 -26.62 0.72 1.61
CA VAL A 28 -27.85 -0.01 1.25
C VAL A 28 -28.64 -0.32 2.51
N VAL A 29 -29.94 -0.57 2.36
CA VAL A 29 -30.84 -0.99 3.46
C VAL A 29 -31.35 -2.41 3.14
N PRO A 30 -30.73 -3.48 3.70
CA PRO A 30 -31.10 -4.84 3.38
C PRO A 30 -32.48 -5.21 3.89
N HIS A 31 -33.20 -6.04 3.17
CA HIS A 31 -34.41 -6.69 3.64
C HIS A 31 -34.08 -7.67 4.78
N ARG A 32 -35.11 -8.03 5.56
CA ARG A 32 -34.98 -9.04 6.62
C ARG A 32 -35.98 -10.16 6.39
N ASP A 33 -35.53 -11.40 6.53
CA ASP A 33 -36.42 -12.55 6.53
C ASP A 33 -37.18 -12.69 7.87
N ALA A 34 -38.08 -13.67 7.92
CA ALA A 34 -38.87 -13.95 9.12
C ALA A 34 -38.01 -14.30 10.38
N SER A 35 -36.76 -14.71 10.17
CA SER A 35 -35.78 -14.98 11.24
C SER A 35 -34.87 -13.79 11.55
N GLY A 36 -35.11 -12.61 10.93
CA GLY A 36 -34.32 -11.39 11.15
C GLY A 36 -33.01 -11.33 10.35
N ARG A 37 -32.69 -12.33 9.49
CA ARG A 37 -31.46 -12.37 8.70
C ARG A 37 -31.54 -11.39 7.54
N ARG A 38 -30.39 -10.78 7.19
CA ARG A 38 -30.25 -9.84 6.08
C ARG A 38 -30.36 -10.52 4.74
N LEU A 39 -31.16 -9.92 3.86
CA LEU A 39 -31.31 -10.32 2.47
C LEU A 39 -31.10 -9.10 1.56
N TYR A 40 -30.37 -9.28 0.50
CA TYR A 40 -30.04 -8.25 -0.48
C TYR A 40 -30.71 -8.61 -1.82
N ASP A 41 -31.29 -7.64 -2.49
CA ASP A 41 -31.77 -7.84 -3.87
C ASP A 41 -30.65 -7.55 -4.89
N ALA A 42 -30.95 -7.76 -6.18
CA ALA A 42 -29.98 -7.56 -7.24
C ALA A 42 -29.54 -6.08 -7.35
N ALA A 43 -30.46 -5.15 -7.16
CA ALA A 43 -30.17 -3.71 -7.24
C ALA A 43 -29.20 -3.28 -6.12
N MET A 44 -29.40 -3.79 -4.90
CA MET A 44 -28.49 -3.54 -3.79
C MET A 44 -27.09 -4.10 -4.05
N ILE A 45 -26.99 -5.29 -4.62
CA ILE A 45 -25.69 -5.90 -4.95
C ILE A 45 -25.00 -5.07 -6.04
N GLU A 46 -25.71 -4.62 -7.04
CA GLU A 46 -25.19 -3.79 -8.10
C GLU A 46 -24.69 -2.43 -7.57
N ARG A 47 -25.48 -1.79 -6.69
CA ARG A 47 -25.07 -0.58 -6.00
C ARG A 47 -23.82 -0.79 -5.14
N LEU A 48 -23.74 -1.87 -4.37
CA LEU A 48 -22.55 -2.24 -3.58
C LEU A 48 -21.33 -2.46 -4.47
N SER A 49 -21.50 -3.08 -5.63
CA SER A 49 -20.41 -3.25 -6.60
C SER A 49 -19.92 -1.92 -7.17
N ARG A 50 -20.84 -0.96 -7.49
CA ARG A 50 -20.47 0.39 -7.93
C ARG A 50 -19.69 1.13 -6.84
N LEU A 51 -20.18 1.11 -5.60
CA LEU A 51 -19.51 1.72 -4.45
C LEU A 51 -18.13 1.11 -4.21
N HIS A 52 -18.02 -0.21 -4.28
CA HIS A 52 -16.72 -0.91 -4.16
C HIS A 52 -15.74 -0.46 -5.23
N ARG A 53 -16.13 -0.46 -6.49
CA ARG A 53 -15.30 0.00 -7.61
C ARG A 53 -14.84 1.45 -7.45
N LEU A 54 -15.68 2.33 -6.93
CA LEU A 54 -15.31 3.73 -6.68
C LEU A 54 -14.41 3.88 -5.46
N THR A 55 -14.62 3.09 -4.40
CA THR A 55 -13.73 3.11 -3.23
C THR A 55 -12.35 2.52 -3.55
N ASP A 56 -12.27 1.51 -4.39
CA ASP A 56 -11.00 0.98 -4.91
C ASP A 56 -10.24 2.03 -5.77
N ARG A 57 -10.98 3.01 -6.33
CA ARG A 57 -10.42 4.16 -7.04
C ARG A 57 -10.06 5.34 -6.14
N GLY A 58 -10.17 5.17 -4.82
CA GLY A 58 -9.75 6.16 -3.82
C GLY A 58 -10.85 7.16 -3.41
N HIS A 59 -12.09 7.00 -3.87
CA HIS A 59 -13.20 7.81 -3.37
C HIS A 59 -13.62 7.35 -1.98
N PRO A 60 -13.64 8.19 -0.93
CA PRO A 60 -14.09 7.79 0.39
C PRO A 60 -15.57 7.37 0.38
N ILE A 61 -15.91 6.26 1.00
CA ILE A 61 -17.32 5.76 1.06
C ILE A 61 -18.30 6.79 1.60
N ARG A 62 -17.87 7.64 2.53
CA ARG A 62 -18.71 8.73 3.10
C ARG A 62 -19.21 9.70 2.04
N ASP A 63 -18.41 9.92 0.98
CA ASP A 63 -18.73 10.87 -0.09
C ASP A 63 -19.59 10.24 -1.18
N LEU A 64 -19.60 8.90 -1.25
CA LEU A 64 -20.31 8.11 -2.27
C LEU A 64 -21.68 7.59 -1.79
N ALA A 65 -21.81 7.24 -0.51
CA ALA A 65 -22.96 6.51 -0.01
C ALA A 65 -24.30 7.25 -0.17
N GLY A 66 -24.23 8.60 -0.15
CA GLY A 66 -25.40 9.48 -0.34
C GLY A 66 -25.76 9.78 -1.81
N LEU A 67 -24.92 9.37 -2.77
CA LEU A 67 -25.16 9.60 -4.19
C LEU A 67 -26.19 8.60 -4.73
N ASP A 68 -26.99 9.03 -5.71
CA ASP A 68 -27.84 8.12 -6.47
C ASP A 68 -27.03 7.27 -7.47
N ASP A 69 -27.66 6.24 -8.04
CA ASP A 69 -26.97 5.32 -8.93
C ASP A 69 -26.51 5.99 -10.23
N ALA A 70 -27.24 7.01 -10.70
CA ALA A 70 -26.83 7.77 -11.88
C ALA A 70 -25.57 8.60 -11.64
N ALA A 71 -25.44 9.23 -10.46
CA ALA A 71 -24.23 9.94 -10.07
C ALA A 71 -23.03 8.99 -9.87
N LEU A 72 -23.26 7.80 -9.30
CA LEU A 72 -22.24 6.76 -9.19
C LEU A 72 -21.78 6.27 -10.57
N ASP A 73 -22.71 6.06 -11.51
CA ASP A 73 -22.39 5.66 -12.88
C ASP A 73 -21.65 6.80 -13.62
N ALA A 74 -22.02 8.08 -13.43
CA ALA A 74 -21.30 9.21 -13.98
C ALA A 74 -19.85 9.29 -13.49
N LEU A 75 -19.61 9.08 -12.18
CA LEU A 75 -18.24 9.01 -11.62
C LEU A 75 -17.45 7.83 -12.18
N LEU A 76 -18.10 6.69 -12.42
CA LEU A 76 -17.47 5.53 -13.06
C LEU A 76 -17.10 5.82 -14.52
N GLU A 77 -17.94 6.53 -15.27
CA GLU A 77 -17.64 6.92 -16.65
C GLU A 77 -16.58 8.04 -16.73
N GLU A 78 -16.63 9.02 -15.83
CA GLU A 78 -15.59 10.05 -15.74
C GLU A 78 -14.22 9.43 -15.47
N SER A 79 -14.16 8.43 -14.58
CA SER A 79 -12.94 7.66 -14.31
C SER A 79 -12.47 6.86 -15.54
N ARG A 80 -13.35 6.47 -16.45
CA ARG A 80 -13.00 5.81 -17.72
C ARG A 80 -12.49 6.81 -18.76
N SER A 81 -13.09 8.00 -18.82
CA SER A 81 -12.74 9.04 -19.81
C SER A 81 -11.42 9.74 -19.50
N THR A 82 -10.97 9.75 -18.25
CA THR A 82 -9.72 10.38 -17.79
C THR A 82 -8.45 9.57 -18.07
N GLY A 83 -8.51 8.52 -18.90
CA GLY A 83 -7.35 7.65 -19.20
C GLY A 83 -7.00 6.63 -18.10
N TYR A 84 -7.60 6.73 -16.92
CA TYR A 84 -7.37 5.80 -15.82
C TYR A 84 -8.01 4.41 -16.02
N GLY A 85 -9.00 4.28 -16.91
CA GLY A 85 -9.60 2.98 -17.24
C GLY A 85 -8.60 1.96 -17.81
N ALA A 86 -7.58 2.43 -18.53
CA ALA A 86 -6.48 1.61 -19.01
C ALA A 86 -5.58 1.10 -17.87
N LEU A 87 -5.48 1.85 -16.77
CA LEU A 87 -4.64 1.47 -15.62
C LEU A 87 -5.28 0.36 -14.78
N GLU A 88 -6.60 0.23 -14.77
CA GLU A 88 -7.30 -0.83 -14.02
C GLU A 88 -7.03 -2.22 -14.58
N VAL A 89 -6.85 -2.33 -15.88
CA VAL A 89 -6.55 -3.61 -16.55
C VAL A 89 -5.06 -3.91 -16.62
N LEU A 90 -4.21 -2.92 -16.36
CA LEU A 90 -2.76 -3.04 -16.50
C LEU A 90 -2.16 -4.10 -15.56
N PRO A 91 -2.48 -4.15 -14.24
CA PRO A 91 -1.98 -5.20 -13.35
C PRO A 91 -2.33 -6.61 -13.82
N GLY A 92 -3.57 -6.81 -14.30
CA GLY A 92 -4.01 -8.09 -14.86
C GLY A 92 -3.20 -8.50 -16.08
N ARG A 93 -3.02 -7.59 -17.05
CA ARG A 93 -2.19 -7.83 -18.25
C ARG A 93 -0.73 -8.15 -17.92
N MET A 94 -0.17 -7.45 -16.93
CA MET A 94 1.19 -7.72 -16.45
C MET A 94 1.30 -9.12 -15.86
N LEU A 95 0.31 -9.56 -15.07
CA LEU A 95 0.30 -10.91 -14.50
C LEU A 95 0.06 -12.00 -15.54
N ASP A 96 -0.78 -11.75 -16.53
CA ASP A 96 -0.99 -12.69 -17.64
C ASP A 96 0.32 -12.86 -18.45
N ALA A 97 1.08 -11.78 -18.65
CA ALA A 97 2.41 -11.86 -19.26
C ALA A 97 3.38 -12.71 -18.42
N VAL A 98 3.34 -12.58 -17.09
CA VAL A 98 4.18 -13.40 -16.18
C VAL A 98 3.72 -14.86 -16.19
N ALA A 99 2.43 -15.14 -16.22
CA ALA A 99 1.91 -16.50 -16.30
C ALA A 99 2.45 -17.26 -17.52
N GLU A 100 2.72 -16.55 -18.62
CA GLU A 100 3.30 -17.07 -19.85
C GLU A 100 4.83 -16.87 -19.95
N TYR A 101 5.49 -16.39 -18.87
CA TYR A 101 6.92 -16.02 -18.84
C TYR A 101 7.33 -15.01 -19.93
N ARG A 102 6.41 -14.15 -20.36
CA ARG A 102 6.67 -13.06 -21.30
C ARG A 102 7.25 -11.84 -20.59
N VAL A 103 8.50 -11.98 -20.19
CA VAL A 103 9.25 -10.96 -19.41
C VAL A 103 9.33 -9.63 -20.16
N ASP A 104 9.53 -9.69 -21.48
CA ASP A 104 9.61 -8.53 -22.39
C ASP A 104 8.33 -7.68 -22.34
N LEU A 105 7.18 -8.33 -22.31
CA LEU A 105 5.88 -7.66 -22.25
C LEU A 105 5.66 -7.02 -20.87
N PHE A 106 5.93 -7.76 -19.79
CA PHE A 106 5.85 -7.23 -18.43
C PHE A 106 6.75 -6.00 -18.27
N ASP A 107 8.01 -6.11 -18.66
CA ASP A 107 8.99 -5.04 -18.52
C ASP A 107 8.64 -3.80 -19.36
N ARG A 108 8.11 -3.99 -20.55
CA ARG A 108 7.61 -2.90 -21.39
C ARG A 108 6.45 -2.15 -20.75
N GLU A 109 5.44 -2.87 -20.25
CA GLU A 109 4.27 -2.26 -19.60
C GLU A 109 4.68 -1.52 -18.32
N LEU A 110 5.56 -2.12 -17.51
CA LEU A 110 6.08 -1.48 -16.30
C LEU A 110 6.91 -0.23 -16.63
N SER A 111 7.79 -0.32 -17.62
CA SER A 111 8.63 0.81 -18.04
C SER A 111 7.79 1.96 -18.58
N LEU A 112 6.73 1.67 -19.35
CA LEU A 112 5.82 2.68 -19.86
C LEU A 112 5.06 3.34 -18.69
N ALA A 113 4.56 2.56 -17.75
CA ALA A 113 3.88 3.08 -16.57
C ALA A 113 4.79 4.00 -15.73
N ILE A 114 6.04 3.58 -15.49
CA ILE A 114 7.05 4.40 -14.78
C ILE A 114 7.35 5.72 -15.52
N ALA A 115 7.45 5.68 -16.85
CA ALA A 115 7.79 6.84 -17.65
C ALA A 115 6.66 7.85 -17.79
N THR A 116 5.40 7.41 -17.70
CA THR A 116 4.22 8.24 -18.04
C THR A 116 3.34 8.63 -16.85
N LEU A 117 3.42 7.89 -15.74
CA LEU A 117 2.57 8.13 -14.59
C LEU A 117 3.31 8.90 -13.48
N PRO A 118 2.63 9.84 -12.80
CA PRO A 118 3.11 10.33 -11.51
C PRO A 118 3.34 9.15 -10.55
N ILE A 119 4.38 9.23 -9.74
CA ILE A 119 4.78 8.10 -8.86
C ILE A 119 3.64 7.64 -7.94
N GLN A 120 2.85 8.58 -7.43
CA GLN A 120 1.71 8.26 -6.58
C GLN A 120 0.66 7.43 -7.32
N VAL A 121 0.33 7.81 -8.56
CA VAL A 121 -0.61 7.06 -9.41
C VAL A 121 -0.06 5.68 -9.73
N LEU A 122 1.24 5.59 -10.07
CA LEU A 122 1.93 4.31 -10.30
C LEU A 122 1.81 3.40 -9.08
N LEU A 123 2.10 3.91 -7.88
CA LEU A 123 2.04 3.13 -6.64
C LEU A 123 0.60 2.68 -6.34
N GLU A 124 -0.36 3.60 -6.33
CA GLU A 124 -1.73 3.32 -5.89
C GLU A 124 -2.56 2.54 -6.93
N ARG A 125 -2.36 2.81 -8.23
CA ARG A 125 -3.21 2.26 -9.31
C ARG A 125 -2.60 1.07 -10.04
N VAL A 126 -1.29 0.91 -9.98
CA VAL A 126 -0.61 -0.18 -10.69
C VAL A 126 0.09 -1.12 -9.73
N LEU A 127 1.04 -0.62 -8.91
CA LEU A 127 1.90 -1.50 -8.13
C LEU A 127 1.18 -2.16 -6.95
N MET A 128 0.40 -1.40 -6.16
CA MET A 128 -0.33 -1.99 -5.02
C MET A 128 -1.42 -2.99 -5.45
N PRO A 129 -2.23 -2.73 -6.50
CA PRO A 129 -3.12 -3.74 -7.06
C PRO A 129 -2.38 -4.95 -7.62
N LEU A 130 -1.26 -4.76 -8.32
CA LEU A 130 -0.43 -5.84 -8.85
C LEU A 130 0.09 -6.75 -7.72
N LEU A 131 0.68 -6.18 -6.67
CA LEU A 131 1.20 -6.93 -5.53
C LEU A 131 0.09 -7.70 -4.79
N ARG A 132 -1.09 -7.08 -4.62
CA ARG A 132 -2.25 -7.74 -4.02
C ARG A 132 -2.69 -8.95 -4.85
N GLU A 133 -2.79 -8.78 -6.16
CA GLU A 133 -3.23 -9.85 -7.07
C GLU A 133 -2.18 -10.97 -7.15
N VAL A 134 -0.87 -10.65 -7.10
CA VAL A 134 0.22 -11.63 -6.94
C VAL A 134 -0.02 -12.47 -5.70
N GLY A 135 -0.26 -11.84 -4.55
CA GLY A 135 -0.50 -12.54 -3.29
C GLY A 135 -1.74 -13.45 -3.34
N LEU A 136 -2.84 -12.98 -3.93
CA LEU A 136 -4.07 -13.76 -4.09
C LEU A 136 -3.86 -14.96 -5.01
N ARG A 137 -3.25 -14.77 -6.19
CA ARG A 137 -3.00 -15.86 -7.15
C ARG A 137 -1.99 -16.88 -6.60
N TRP A 138 -1.01 -16.43 -5.82
CA TRP A 138 -0.09 -17.33 -5.15
C TRP A 138 -0.81 -18.18 -4.08
N ALA A 139 -1.62 -17.56 -3.22
CA ALA A 139 -2.38 -18.25 -2.18
C ALA A 139 -3.37 -19.28 -2.75
N ASP A 140 -3.98 -18.99 -3.91
CA ASP A 140 -4.90 -19.88 -4.62
C ASP A 140 -4.20 -20.93 -5.49
N GLY A 141 -2.86 -20.94 -5.52
CA GLY A 141 -2.07 -21.85 -6.38
C GLY A 141 -2.15 -21.53 -7.89
N ARG A 142 -2.70 -20.38 -8.27
CA ARG A 142 -2.79 -19.91 -9.67
C ARG A 142 -1.50 -19.23 -10.16
N LEU A 143 -0.57 -18.95 -9.26
CA LEU A 143 0.75 -18.42 -9.56
C LEU A 143 1.80 -19.32 -8.93
N ALA A 144 2.74 -19.83 -9.73
CA ALA A 144 3.84 -20.64 -9.26
C ALA A 144 4.87 -19.77 -8.51
N ILE A 145 5.63 -20.38 -7.59
CA ILE A 145 6.69 -19.69 -6.84
C ILE A 145 7.68 -19.00 -7.79
N ALA A 146 8.05 -19.66 -8.90
CA ALA A 146 8.96 -19.08 -9.90
C ALA A 146 8.39 -17.81 -10.56
N GLN A 147 7.10 -17.76 -10.82
CA GLN A 147 6.41 -16.60 -11.38
C GLN A 147 6.33 -15.45 -10.38
N GLU A 148 6.00 -15.73 -9.11
CA GLU A 148 6.03 -14.74 -8.03
C GLU A 148 7.43 -14.13 -7.89
N ARG A 149 8.48 -14.96 -7.84
CA ARG A 149 9.89 -14.53 -7.76
C ARG A 149 10.30 -13.67 -8.95
N LEU A 150 9.82 -14.02 -10.14
CA LEU A 150 10.07 -13.25 -11.36
C LEU A 150 9.46 -11.83 -11.24
N VAL A 151 8.18 -11.71 -10.87
CA VAL A 151 7.52 -10.40 -10.65
C VAL A 151 8.29 -9.58 -9.64
N SER A 152 8.58 -10.16 -8.47
CA SER A 152 9.26 -9.46 -7.38
C SER A 152 10.64 -8.97 -7.80
N SER A 153 11.40 -9.78 -8.55
CA SER A 153 12.71 -9.42 -9.07
C SER A 153 12.65 -8.26 -10.08
N LEU A 154 11.71 -8.32 -11.03
CA LEU A 154 11.53 -7.28 -12.06
C LEU A 154 11.08 -5.96 -11.44
N LEU A 155 10.10 -6.00 -10.55
CA LEU A 155 9.63 -4.80 -9.84
C LEU A 155 10.77 -4.18 -9.04
N ARG A 156 11.47 -4.98 -8.24
CA ARG A 156 12.60 -4.51 -7.43
C ARG A 156 13.65 -3.80 -8.27
N ALA A 157 14.09 -4.43 -9.36
CA ALA A 157 15.13 -3.87 -10.24
C ALA A 157 14.69 -2.51 -10.81
N ARG A 158 13.45 -2.39 -11.28
CA ARG A 158 12.93 -1.16 -11.88
C ARG A 158 12.72 -0.05 -10.85
N LEU A 159 12.12 -0.37 -9.70
CA LEU A 159 11.86 0.63 -8.65
C LEU A 159 13.16 1.15 -8.02
N LEU A 160 14.16 0.28 -7.80
CA LEU A 160 15.50 0.69 -7.37
C LEU A 160 16.20 1.57 -8.41
N SER A 161 16.03 1.27 -9.71
CA SER A 161 16.56 2.11 -10.79
C SER A 161 15.99 3.54 -10.70
N VAL A 162 14.67 3.67 -10.48
CA VAL A 162 14.03 4.99 -10.30
C VAL A 162 14.58 5.72 -9.07
N LEU A 163 14.66 5.03 -7.93
CA LEU A 163 15.16 5.61 -6.67
C LEU A 163 16.62 6.08 -6.78
N ASN A 164 17.42 5.42 -7.61
CA ASN A 164 18.86 5.69 -7.77
C ASN A 164 19.19 6.76 -8.82
N GLN A 165 18.20 7.29 -9.54
CA GLN A 165 18.44 8.28 -10.62
C GLN A 165 18.75 9.70 -10.11
N HIS A 166 18.58 9.99 -8.83
CA HIS A 166 18.76 11.35 -8.28
C HIS A 166 19.95 11.44 -7.32
N PRO A 167 20.63 12.61 -7.24
CA PRO A 167 21.79 12.81 -6.39
C PRO A 167 21.48 12.56 -4.91
N ARG A 168 22.36 11.82 -4.23
CA ARG A 168 22.24 11.41 -2.82
C ARG A 168 22.83 12.41 -1.82
N GLU A 169 23.05 13.66 -2.22
CA GLU A 169 23.93 14.60 -1.49
C GLU A 169 23.26 15.31 -0.29
N ARG A 170 21.92 15.23 -0.16
CA ARG A 170 21.22 15.93 0.91
C ARG A 170 21.21 15.13 2.21
N ARG A 171 21.39 15.81 3.34
CA ARG A 171 21.24 15.28 4.70
C ARG A 171 20.27 16.19 5.48
N PRO A 172 19.54 15.70 6.48
CA PRO A 172 19.47 14.31 6.96
C PRO A 172 18.65 13.40 6.03
N ARG A 173 18.93 12.08 6.07
CA ARG A 173 18.29 11.06 5.23
C ARG A 173 17.23 10.28 6.01
N ILE A 174 16.24 9.73 5.31
CA ILE A 174 15.35 8.72 5.88
C ILE A 174 15.91 7.37 5.47
N LEU A 175 16.15 6.48 6.45
CA LEU A 175 16.60 5.11 6.21
C LEU A 175 15.39 4.20 5.99
N PHE A 176 15.47 3.30 5.02
CA PHE A 176 14.43 2.31 4.75
C PHE A 176 15.05 0.91 4.77
N ALA A 177 14.51 0.00 5.61
CA ALA A 177 14.91 -1.39 5.69
C ALA A 177 13.73 -2.27 6.13
N THR A 178 13.77 -3.58 5.83
CA THR A 178 12.95 -4.51 6.59
C THR A 178 13.76 -5.15 7.71
N LEU A 179 13.06 -5.61 8.75
CA LEU A 179 13.68 -6.28 9.90
C LEU A 179 13.92 -7.77 9.59
N PRO A 180 14.75 -8.48 10.38
CA PRO A 180 15.02 -9.90 10.22
C PRO A 180 13.73 -10.73 10.10
N GLY A 181 13.75 -11.72 9.20
CA GLY A 181 12.59 -12.58 8.92
C GLY A 181 11.54 -11.95 8.01
N GLU A 182 11.74 -10.70 7.54
CA GLU A 182 10.80 -10.02 6.63
C GLU A 182 11.44 -9.80 5.24
N PRO A 183 11.25 -10.74 4.31
CA PRO A 183 11.77 -10.61 2.95
C PRO A 183 10.90 -9.70 2.05
N HIS A 184 9.68 -9.35 2.47
CA HIS A 184 8.72 -8.60 1.64
C HIS A 184 9.05 -7.10 1.65
N GLU A 185 9.90 -6.69 0.72
CA GLU A 185 10.43 -5.32 0.67
C GLU A 185 9.73 -4.40 -0.34
N LEU A 186 8.90 -4.90 -1.25
CA LEU A 186 8.31 -4.09 -2.34
C LEU A 186 7.39 -2.97 -1.84
N GLY A 187 6.62 -3.22 -0.78
CA GLY A 187 5.80 -2.19 -0.14
C GLY A 187 6.66 -1.08 0.49
N LEU A 188 7.75 -1.46 1.15
CA LEU A 188 8.71 -0.51 1.73
C LEU A 188 9.43 0.29 0.65
N LEU A 189 9.80 -0.35 -0.46
CA LEU A 189 10.42 0.33 -1.60
C LEU A 189 9.45 1.34 -2.25
N GLY A 190 8.15 1.02 -2.31
CA GLY A 190 7.10 1.96 -2.70
C GLY A 190 7.01 3.16 -1.75
N ALA A 191 7.10 2.94 -0.44
CA ALA A 191 7.13 4.01 0.56
C ALA A 191 8.39 4.89 0.41
N ALA A 192 9.54 4.28 0.13
CA ALA A 192 10.79 5.00 -0.13
C ALA A 192 10.69 5.88 -1.40
N LEU A 193 10.07 5.39 -2.46
CA LEU A 193 9.80 6.15 -3.68
C LEU A 193 8.82 7.31 -3.42
N HIS A 194 7.77 7.08 -2.64
CA HIS A 194 6.84 8.14 -2.25
C HIS A 194 7.55 9.25 -1.46
N ALA A 195 8.40 8.89 -0.49
CA ALA A 195 9.21 9.84 0.26
C ALA A 195 10.19 10.60 -0.65
N HIS A 196 10.84 9.90 -1.57
CA HIS A 196 11.76 10.48 -2.55
C HIS A 196 11.06 11.50 -3.45
N GLU A 197 9.87 11.18 -3.97
CA GLU A 197 9.09 12.10 -4.81
C GLU A 197 8.62 13.33 -4.04
N ALA A 198 8.31 13.18 -2.75
CA ALA A 198 8.04 14.30 -1.86
C ALA A 198 9.26 15.20 -1.60
N GLY A 199 10.45 14.81 -2.07
CA GLY A 199 11.70 15.57 -1.92
C GLY A 199 12.54 15.13 -0.72
N ALA A 200 12.17 14.08 0.00
CA ALA A 200 12.98 13.57 1.10
C ALA A 200 14.25 12.88 0.59
N PRO A 201 15.41 13.14 1.17
CA PRO A 201 16.61 12.35 0.91
C PRO A 201 16.41 10.93 1.49
N VAL A 202 16.47 9.92 0.64
CA VAL A 202 16.23 8.51 1.00
C VAL A 202 17.54 7.71 0.93
N LEU A 203 17.74 6.82 1.90
CA LEU A 203 18.73 5.75 1.83
C LEU A 203 18.01 4.40 2.03
N TYR A 204 17.90 3.65 0.96
CA TYR A 204 17.30 2.31 0.98
C TYR A 204 18.39 1.28 1.27
N LEU A 205 18.24 0.53 2.37
CA LEU A 205 19.24 -0.42 2.87
C LEU A 205 18.88 -1.88 2.51
N GLY A 206 17.64 -2.13 2.06
CA GLY A 206 17.19 -3.46 1.65
C GLY A 206 16.46 -4.24 2.73
N SER A 207 16.40 -5.55 2.54
CA SER A 207 15.63 -6.45 3.41
C SER A 207 16.50 -7.12 4.50
N GLU A 208 15.82 -7.58 5.56
CA GLU A 208 16.35 -8.43 6.63
C GLU A 208 17.56 -7.83 7.39
N LEU A 209 17.51 -6.53 7.67
CA LEU A 209 18.58 -5.84 8.39
C LEU A 209 18.32 -5.84 9.93
N PRO A 210 19.24 -6.39 10.75
CA PRO A 210 19.10 -6.39 12.20
C PRO A 210 19.06 -4.97 12.79
N ALA A 211 18.29 -4.77 13.86
CA ALA A 211 18.18 -3.51 14.57
C ALA A 211 19.55 -2.95 14.99
N ALA A 212 20.46 -3.80 15.45
CA ALA A 212 21.81 -3.40 15.84
C ALA A 212 22.59 -2.77 14.67
N GLU A 213 22.41 -3.25 13.44
CA GLU A 213 23.04 -2.64 12.26
C GLU A 213 22.38 -1.29 11.91
N LEU A 214 21.03 -1.21 12.03
CA LEU A 214 20.33 0.07 11.86
C LEU A 214 20.81 1.13 12.86
N VAL A 215 21.04 0.75 14.11
CA VAL A 215 21.61 1.65 15.14
C VAL A 215 23.00 2.14 14.73
N ARG A 216 23.90 1.24 14.30
CA ARG A 216 25.25 1.63 13.83
C ARG A 216 25.21 2.60 12.65
N VAL A 217 24.29 2.34 11.69
CA VAL A 217 24.10 3.24 10.55
C VAL A 217 23.56 4.59 11.01
N ALA A 218 22.59 4.58 11.94
CA ALA A 218 21.99 5.80 12.49
C ALA A 218 23.00 6.65 13.25
N GLU A 219 23.84 6.05 14.09
CA GLU A 219 24.94 6.75 14.80
C GLU A 219 25.88 7.49 13.83
N ARG A 220 26.18 6.86 12.67
CA ARG A 220 27.10 7.43 11.68
C ARG A 220 26.45 8.47 10.78
N LEU A 221 25.19 8.27 10.40
CA LEU A 221 24.52 9.08 9.38
C LEU A 221 23.60 10.16 9.98
N GLN A 222 23.20 10.01 11.23
CA GLN A 222 22.23 10.88 11.92
C GLN A 222 21.00 11.12 11.03
N PRO A 223 20.19 10.06 10.74
CA PRO A 223 19.05 10.19 9.86
C PRO A 223 17.93 11.01 10.50
N ALA A 224 17.06 11.59 9.67
CA ALA A 224 15.86 12.27 10.14
C ALA A 224 14.80 11.30 10.67
N ALA A 225 14.78 10.07 10.14
CA ALA A 225 13.89 8.99 10.57
C ALA A 225 14.41 7.64 10.08
N ILE A 226 13.89 6.55 10.68
CA ILE A 226 14.05 5.18 10.18
C ILE A 226 12.66 4.63 9.88
N ALA A 227 12.46 4.13 8.66
CA ALA A 227 11.24 3.49 8.22
C ALA A 227 11.49 1.99 8.05
N VAL A 228 10.69 1.17 8.74
CA VAL A 228 10.75 -0.30 8.63
C VAL A 228 9.39 -0.87 8.21
N SER A 229 9.37 -2.10 7.70
CA SER A 229 8.15 -2.79 7.31
C SER A 229 8.08 -4.17 7.93
N SER A 230 6.86 -4.59 8.32
CA SER A 230 6.55 -5.94 8.78
C SER A 230 5.18 -6.34 8.24
N ILE A 231 5.14 -7.41 7.45
CA ILE A 231 3.94 -7.87 6.73
C ILE A 231 3.52 -9.26 7.21
N ASP A 232 4.47 -10.19 7.38
CA ASP A 232 4.19 -11.56 7.80
C ASP A 232 3.75 -11.60 9.28
N PRO A 233 2.51 -12.01 9.58
CA PRO A 233 2.06 -12.14 10.96
C PRO A 233 2.89 -13.15 11.78
N GLY A 234 3.45 -14.17 11.14
CA GLY A 234 4.33 -15.16 11.78
C GLY A 234 5.64 -14.56 12.28
N GLN A 235 6.09 -13.46 11.68
CA GLN A 235 7.31 -12.74 12.05
C GLN A 235 7.06 -11.54 12.99
N ALA A 236 5.80 -11.23 13.31
CA ALA A 236 5.47 -10.09 14.17
C ALA A 236 6.16 -10.13 15.56
N PRO A 237 6.30 -11.29 16.26
CA PRO A 237 7.04 -11.34 17.52
C PRO A 237 8.52 -11.01 17.35
N LEU A 238 9.17 -11.46 16.28
CA LEU A 238 10.56 -11.13 15.98
C LEU A 238 10.68 -9.63 15.65
N ALA A 239 9.81 -9.10 14.81
CA ALA A 239 9.78 -7.66 14.49
C ALA A 239 9.58 -6.81 15.75
N LEU A 240 8.74 -7.24 16.70
CA LEU A 240 8.55 -6.54 17.98
C LEU A 240 9.85 -6.51 18.81
N SER A 241 10.58 -7.63 18.89
CA SER A 241 11.86 -7.68 19.62
C SER A 241 12.92 -6.79 19.00
N GLU A 242 13.01 -6.73 17.67
CA GLU A 242 13.92 -5.83 16.95
C GLU A 242 13.53 -4.36 17.15
N LEU A 243 12.25 -4.04 17.15
CA LEU A 243 11.76 -2.67 17.44
C LEU A 243 12.06 -2.26 18.89
N GLN A 244 11.99 -3.18 19.86
CA GLN A 244 12.40 -2.91 21.25
C GLN A 244 13.89 -2.55 21.33
N VAL A 245 14.74 -3.21 20.57
CA VAL A 245 16.17 -2.85 20.46
C VAL A 245 16.33 -1.45 19.88
N LEU A 246 15.64 -1.11 18.78
CA LEU A 246 15.67 0.23 18.20
C LEU A 246 15.20 1.29 19.20
N ASP A 247 14.09 1.02 19.89
CA ASP A 247 13.51 1.96 20.86
C ASP A 247 14.42 2.22 22.05
N ALA A 248 15.13 1.19 22.52
CA ALA A 248 16.03 1.28 23.65
C ALA A 248 17.39 1.93 23.34
N THR A 249 17.87 1.83 22.08
CA THR A 249 19.27 2.13 21.76
C THR A 249 19.48 3.30 20.80
N LEU A 250 18.47 3.66 19.99
CA LEU A 250 18.57 4.82 19.10
C LEU A 250 18.58 6.15 19.87
N ASP A 251 19.19 7.16 19.28
CA ASP A 251 19.05 8.55 19.73
C ASP A 251 17.55 8.89 19.85
N PRO A 252 17.09 9.44 21.00
CA PRO A 252 15.69 9.82 21.21
C PRO A 252 15.10 10.77 20.16
N ALA A 253 15.93 11.52 19.47
CA ALA A 253 15.51 12.43 18.41
C ALA A 253 15.14 11.74 17.09
N ILE A 254 15.51 10.46 16.90
CA ILE A 254 15.27 9.74 15.66
C ILE A 254 13.96 8.94 15.77
N PRO A 255 12.86 9.34 15.09
CA PRO A 255 11.63 8.58 15.06
C PRO A 255 11.76 7.30 14.22
N VAL A 256 11.00 6.28 14.59
CA VAL A 256 10.89 5.01 13.86
C VAL A 256 9.47 4.88 13.30
N TRP A 257 9.36 4.69 12.02
CA TRP A 257 8.10 4.50 11.32
C TRP A 257 7.92 3.04 10.93
N VAL A 258 6.80 2.45 11.29
CA VAL A 258 6.52 1.03 11.00
C VAL A 258 5.36 0.93 10.01
N GLY A 259 5.65 0.40 8.83
CA GLY A 259 4.66 0.08 7.78
C GLY A 259 4.33 -1.42 7.73
N GLY A 260 3.40 -1.77 6.83
CA GLY A 260 2.98 -3.15 6.61
C GLY A 260 1.78 -3.58 7.43
N ALA A 261 1.35 -4.83 7.23
CA ALA A 261 0.13 -5.37 7.84
C ALA A 261 0.19 -5.41 9.38
N ASN A 262 1.38 -5.57 9.94
CA ASN A 262 1.60 -5.65 11.39
C ASN A 262 1.80 -4.28 12.05
N ALA A 263 1.82 -3.17 11.30
CA ALA A 263 2.20 -1.84 11.81
C ALA A 263 1.42 -1.41 13.06
N ARG A 264 0.09 -1.53 13.04
CA ARG A 264 -0.77 -1.16 14.19
C ARG A 264 -0.51 -2.02 15.40
N TYR A 265 -0.41 -3.34 15.21
CA TYR A 265 -0.12 -4.28 16.29
C TYR A 265 1.21 -3.95 16.96
N LEU A 266 2.25 -3.68 16.16
CA LEU A 266 3.60 -3.39 16.66
C LEU A 266 3.65 -2.05 17.40
N ASP A 267 2.98 -1.01 16.90
CA ASP A 267 2.85 0.30 17.55
C ASP A 267 2.15 0.17 18.91
N GLU A 268 0.99 -0.50 18.95
CA GLU A 268 0.21 -0.72 20.16
C GLU A 268 0.96 -1.60 21.17
N ALA A 269 1.61 -2.68 20.72
CA ALA A 269 2.33 -3.61 21.59
C ALA A 269 3.59 -2.98 22.20
N LEU A 270 4.27 -2.10 21.47
CA LEU A 270 5.46 -1.42 21.95
C LEU A 270 5.10 -0.24 22.88
N GLY A 271 4.02 0.49 22.58
CA GLY A 271 3.55 1.64 23.37
C GLY A 271 4.56 2.79 23.46
N SER A 272 5.50 2.88 22.51
CA SER A 272 6.54 3.90 22.47
C SER A 272 6.05 5.15 21.76
N THR A 273 6.46 6.33 22.25
CA THR A 273 6.19 7.61 21.58
C THR A 273 7.04 7.83 20.31
N ARG A 274 8.12 7.10 20.17
CA ARG A 274 9.07 7.18 19.05
C ARG A 274 8.62 6.36 17.86
N VAL A 275 8.03 5.18 18.11
CA VAL A 275 7.56 4.27 17.08
C VAL A 275 6.17 4.70 16.67
N GLN A 276 5.91 4.81 15.36
CA GLN A 276 4.64 5.28 14.82
C GLN A 276 4.21 4.40 13.65
N ALA A 277 2.97 3.91 13.71
CA ALA A 277 2.40 3.13 12.61
C ALA A 277 2.13 3.99 11.38
N VAL A 278 2.55 3.49 10.21
CA VAL A 278 2.24 4.02 8.88
C VAL A 278 1.28 3.08 8.19
N THR A 279 0.00 3.40 8.25
CA THR A 279 -1.07 2.52 7.78
C THR A 279 -1.51 2.78 6.34
N ASP A 280 -1.12 3.94 5.79
CA ASP A 280 -1.51 4.40 4.47
C ASP A 280 -0.53 5.47 3.94
N PRO A 281 -0.54 5.78 2.63
CA PRO A 281 0.33 6.80 2.06
C PRO A 281 0.12 8.20 2.64
N GLN A 282 -1.11 8.54 3.06
CA GLN A 282 -1.40 9.84 3.67
C GLN A 282 -0.76 9.95 5.06
N ALA A 283 -0.70 8.85 5.82
CA ALA A 283 0.03 8.80 7.10
C ALA A 283 1.51 9.07 6.87
N LEU A 284 2.13 8.45 5.87
CA LEU A 284 3.52 8.74 5.49
C LEU A 284 3.70 10.21 5.10
N GLY A 285 2.81 10.75 4.26
CA GLY A 285 2.84 12.16 3.86
C GLY A 285 2.80 13.12 5.05
N ARG A 286 1.96 12.86 6.06
CA ARG A 286 1.93 13.68 7.30
C ARG A 286 3.24 13.61 8.09
N LEU A 287 3.88 12.45 8.14
CA LEU A 287 5.18 12.29 8.82
C LEU A 287 6.28 13.02 8.08
N LEU A 288 6.31 12.96 6.74
CA LEU A 288 7.25 13.72 5.92
C LEU A 288 7.08 15.23 6.11
N GLN A 289 5.86 15.74 6.16
CA GLN A 289 5.58 17.15 6.46
C GLN A 289 6.10 17.58 7.83
N ARG A 290 5.97 16.73 8.87
CA ARG A 290 6.53 17.00 10.21
C ARG A 290 8.05 17.09 10.23
N LEU A 291 8.74 16.41 9.31
CA LEU A 291 10.18 16.53 9.11
C LEU A 291 10.56 17.75 8.25
N GLY A 292 9.60 18.61 7.87
CA GLY A 292 9.85 19.76 7.02
C GLY A 292 10.08 19.40 5.54
N VAL A 293 9.71 18.18 5.13
CA VAL A 293 9.73 17.79 3.73
C VAL A 293 8.47 18.35 3.07
N THR A 294 8.61 19.51 2.45
CA THR A 294 7.59 20.12 1.57
C THR A 294 7.98 19.82 0.14
N GLY A 295 7.01 19.30 -0.68
CA GLY A 295 7.27 18.80 -2.04
C GLY A 295 8.18 19.68 -2.92
N ARG A 296 8.69 19.11 -4.00
CA ARG A 296 9.61 19.76 -4.95
C ARG A 296 9.17 21.19 -5.29
N GLY A 297 9.78 22.19 -4.66
CA GLY A 297 9.49 23.60 -4.98
C GLY A 297 10.10 24.63 -4.04
N GLU A 298 10.35 24.31 -2.78
CA GLU A 298 10.98 25.28 -1.88
C GLU A 298 12.31 24.77 -1.33
N PRO A 299 13.42 25.56 -1.45
CA PRO A 299 14.65 25.22 -0.80
C PRO A 299 14.44 25.32 0.72
N LEU A 300 14.76 24.25 1.47
CA LEU A 300 14.92 24.33 2.92
C LEU A 300 15.83 25.52 3.24
N ALA A 301 15.30 26.48 3.99
CA ALA A 301 16.10 27.57 4.53
C ALA A 301 17.25 26.98 5.33
N ALA A 302 18.45 27.50 5.06
CA ALA A 302 19.72 27.11 5.66
C ALA A 302 19.75 27.38 7.16
#